data_ec54617cd6cc798a4aa38e3d28158d17
#
_entry.id   ec54617cd6cc798a4aa38e3d28158d17
#
_cell.length_a   1.000
_cell.length_b   1.000
_cell.length_c   1.000
_cell.angle_alpha   90.00
_cell.angle_beta   90.00
_cell.angle_gamma   90.00
#
_symmetry.space_group_name_H-M   'P 1'
#
loop_
_entity.id
_entity.type
_entity.pdbx_description
1 polymer ?
#
loop_
_entity_poly.entity_id
_entity_poly.type
_entity_poly.pdbx_seq_one_letter_code
_entity_poly.pdbx_strand_id
1 'polypeptide(L)'
;VGTAQEYFDFARNKAFLDIAGHQGNDFQITDNFWQHLNELTAHYNEDNRFMTLPGYEWSGNTGLGGDHNVWYRTEGRPIYRSSRALISDRTNPENDALSTPELIEKLHDEDAIVVAHVGGRYADIKYAYDAKLEPSVEVHSSWGTFEWILRDAFEAGYRVGIVGSSDGHKGRPGAEYPGDSQFGSYGGLTCHLLPKLDRDSFFDAFRKRRHYATTGARIYLDVTASLGDQTLQIGDVVDTDENQLDLS
;
A
#
# COMPACT_ATOMS: atom_id res chain seq x y z
N VAL A 1 2.22 19.72 10.55
CA VAL A 1 1.24 19.12 9.63
C VAL A 1 0.98 20.16 8.56
N GLY A 2 1.28 19.82 7.33
CA GLY A 2 1.05 20.69 6.18
C GLY A 2 -0.27 20.38 5.47
N THR A 3 -0.38 20.93 4.29
CA THR A 3 -1.47 20.62 3.36
C THR A 3 -1.16 19.34 2.57
N ALA A 4 -2.15 18.78 1.89
CA ALA A 4 -1.94 17.65 0.98
C ALA A 4 -0.96 18.00 -0.17
N GLN A 5 -0.95 19.26 -0.61
CA GLN A 5 0.03 19.77 -1.57
C GLN A 5 1.45 19.70 -1.01
N GLU A 6 1.68 20.20 0.22
CA GLU A 6 3.00 20.14 0.88
C GLU A 6 3.46 18.71 1.12
N TYR A 7 2.54 17.74 1.29
CA TYR A 7 2.86 16.32 1.36
C TYR A 7 3.50 15.81 0.06
N PHE A 8 2.90 16.09 -1.10
CA PHE A 8 3.46 15.69 -2.38
C PHE A 8 4.76 16.45 -2.72
N ASP A 9 4.82 17.74 -2.39
CA ASP A 9 6.05 18.53 -2.53
C ASP A 9 7.19 17.97 -1.69
N PHE A 10 6.90 17.55 -0.45
CA PHE A 10 7.90 16.92 0.41
C PHE A 10 8.35 15.57 -0.15
N ALA A 11 7.42 14.71 -0.54
CA ALA A 11 7.72 13.40 -1.12
C ALA A 11 8.70 13.52 -2.30
N ARG A 12 8.35 14.39 -3.26
CA ARG A 12 9.11 14.57 -4.50
C ARG A 12 10.43 15.32 -4.28
N ASN A 13 10.39 16.46 -3.57
CA ASN A 13 11.50 17.45 -3.60
C ASN A 13 12.40 17.37 -2.35
N LYS A 14 12.00 16.69 -1.28
CA LYS A 14 12.75 16.57 -0.02
C LYS A 14 13.11 15.12 0.30
N ALA A 15 12.15 14.22 0.23
CA ALA A 15 12.38 12.81 0.44
C ALA A 15 12.90 12.11 -0.83
N PHE A 16 12.81 12.72 -2.02
CA PHE A 16 13.24 12.15 -3.29
C PHE A 16 12.65 10.75 -3.52
N LEU A 17 11.36 10.64 -3.30
CA LEU A 17 10.60 9.45 -3.65
C LEU A 17 10.24 9.50 -5.14
N ASP A 18 10.23 8.34 -5.78
CA ASP A 18 9.75 8.19 -7.16
C ASP A 18 8.24 7.96 -7.17
N ILE A 19 7.70 7.38 -6.08
CA ILE A 19 6.29 7.00 -5.95
C ILE A 19 5.77 7.48 -4.59
N ALA A 20 4.58 8.10 -4.58
CA ALA A 20 3.89 8.45 -3.34
C ALA A 20 2.38 8.36 -3.48
N GLY A 21 1.69 8.00 -2.39
CA GLY A 21 0.24 8.03 -2.25
C GLY A 21 -0.15 8.61 -0.90
N HIS A 22 -1.09 9.55 -0.90
CA HIS A 22 -1.65 10.07 0.35
C HIS A 22 -2.73 9.10 0.85
N GLN A 23 -2.51 8.52 2.03
CA GLN A 23 -3.39 7.50 2.63
C GLN A 23 -4.06 8.06 3.90
N GLY A 24 -4.88 9.09 3.74
CA GLY A 24 -5.69 9.59 4.86
C GLY A 24 -6.78 8.60 5.25
N ASN A 25 -7.15 8.60 6.55
CA ASN A 25 -8.20 7.72 7.06
C ASN A 25 -9.58 8.05 6.44
N ASP A 26 -10.27 7.07 5.92
CA ASP A 26 -11.56 7.18 5.22
C ASP A 26 -12.62 7.92 6.05
N PHE A 27 -12.67 7.68 7.37
CA PHE A 27 -13.64 8.27 8.29
C PHE A 27 -13.39 9.76 8.60
N GLN A 28 -12.29 10.35 8.09
CA GLN A 28 -11.95 11.77 8.20
C GLN A 28 -12.03 12.50 6.86
N ILE A 29 -12.08 11.78 5.74
CA ILE A 29 -12.09 12.34 4.39
C ILE A 29 -13.52 12.66 3.99
N THR A 30 -13.86 13.95 3.82
CA THR A 30 -15.13 14.40 3.21
C THR A 30 -15.09 14.17 1.69
N ASP A 31 -16.25 14.15 1.02
CA ASP A 31 -16.31 13.99 -0.44
C ASP A 31 -15.57 15.11 -1.18
N ASN A 32 -15.70 16.36 -0.69
CA ASN A 32 -14.95 17.51 -1.25
C ASN A 32 -13.43 17.35 -1.08
N PHE A 33 -12.99 16.83 0.07
CA PHE A 33 -11.55 16.58 0.27
C PHE A 33 -11.05 15.40 -0.55
N TRP A 34 -11.86 14.37 -0.73
CA TRP A 34 -11.55 13.26 -1.63
C TRP A 34 -11.37 13.73 -3.07
N GLN A 35 -12.29 14.58 -3.56
CA GLN A 35 -12.15 15.19 -4.88
C GLN A 35 -10.85 15.99 -4.98
N HIS A 36 -10.56 16.86 -3.99
CA HIS A 36 -9.33 17.65 -3.97
C HIS A 36 -8.06 16.78 -3.94
N LEU A 37 -8.04 15.68 -3.19
CA LEU A 37 -6.93 14.72 -3.20
C LEU A 37 -6.73 14.09 -4.58
N ASN A 38 -7.82 13.71 -5.27
CA ASN A 38 -7.74 13.19 -6.63
C ASN A 38 -7.18 14.22 -7.61
N GLU A 39 -7.62 15.49 -7.52
CA GLU A 39 -7.09 16.58 -8.35
C GLU A 39 -5.59 16.81 -8.11
N LEU A 40 -5.15 16.82 -6.85
CA LEU A 40 -3.72 16.93 -6.51
C LEU A 40 -2.93 15.71 -6.99
N THR A 41 -3.46 14.51 -6.82
CA THR A 41 -2.81 13.28 -7.29
C THR A 41 -2.61 13.34 -8.80
N ALA A 42 -3.62 13.72 -9.57
CA ALA A 42 -3.50 13.91 -11.02
C ALA A 42 -2.48 15.01 -11.38
N HIS A 43 -2.48 16.13 -10.64
CA HIS A 43 -1.56 17.24 -10.88
C HIS A 43 -0.09 16.87 -10.66
N TYR A 44 0.20 16.06 -9.64
CA TYR A 44 1.57 15.67 -9.32
C TYR A 44 2.06 14.46 -10.10
N ASN A 45 1.17 13.70 -10.74
CA ASN A 45 1.56 12.51 -11.51
C ASN A 45 2.30 12.91 -12.78
N GLU A 46 3.56 12.51 -12.88
CA GLU A 46 4.42 12.77 -14.03
C GLU A 46 5.22 11.49 -14.36
N ASP A 47 4.84 10.82 -15.44
CA ASP A 47 5.47 9.56 -15.85
C ASP A 47 6.99 9.74 -16.01
N ASN A 48 7.73 8.72 -15.60
CA ASN A 48 9.20 8.67 -15.59
C ASN A 48 9.89 9.70 -14.68
N ARG A 49 9.14 10.39 -13.82
CA ARG A 49 9.70 11.37 -12.87
C ARG A 49 9.18 11.23 -11.45
N PHE A 50 7.87 11.28 -11.28
CA PHE A 50 7.23 11.15 -9.97
C PHE A 50 5.81 10.64 -10.16
N MET A 51 5.57 9.41 -9.79
CA MET A 51 4.26 8.79 -9.88
C MET A 51 3.49 8.96 -8.59
N THR A 52 2.23 9.35 -8.69
CA THR A 52 1.32 9.45 -7.55
C THR A 52 0.14 8.52 -7.73
N LEU A 53 -0.35 7.98 -6.61
CA LEU A 53 -1.46 7.03 -6.58
C LEU A 53 -2.65 7.63 -5.84
N PRO A 54 -3.85 7.67 -6.45
CA PRO A 54 -5.06 7.99 -5.71
C PRO A 54 -5.41 6.85 -4.76
N GLY A 55 -5.71 7.20 -3.51
CA GLY A 55 -5.98 6.17 -2.51
C GLY A 55 -6.35 6.76 -1.15
N TYR A 56 -6.66 5.86 -0.24
CA TYR A 56 -7.03 6.17 1.14
C TYR A 56 -6.76 4.96 2.05
N GLU A 57 -6.69 5.19 3.34
CA GLU A 57 -6.71 4.13 4.33
C GLU A 57 -8.16 3.82 4.72
N TRP A 58 -8.62 2.60 4.42
CA TRP A 58 -9.83 2.06 5.00
C TRP A 58 -9.53 1.63 6.43
N SER A 59 -10.11 2.34 7.40
CA SER A 59 -9.73 2.26 8.79
C SER A 59 -10.76 1.48 9.61
N GLY A 60 -10.96 0.22 9.28
CA GLY A 60 -11.86 -0.67 10.00
C GLY A 60 -11.32 -1.06 11.38
N ASN A 61 -12.22 -1.30 12.35
CA ASN A 61 -11.80 -1.88 13.62
C ASN A 61 -11.21 -3.28 13.43
N THR A 62 -10.27 -3.69 14.27
CA THR A 62 -9.61 -5.00 14.18
C THR A 62 -10.59 -6.16 14.10
N GLY A 63 -11.67 -6.14 14.90
CA GLY A 63 -12.72 -7.17 14.84
C GLY A 63 -13.56 -7.18 13.54
N LEU A 64 -13.36 -6.23 12.66
CA LEU A 64 -14.00 -6.10 11.34
C LEU A 64 -12.99 -6.21 10.18
N GLY A 65 -11.75 -6.59 10.49
CA GLY A 65 -10.66 -6.83 9.57
C GLY A 65 -9.45 -5.91 9.73
N GLY A 66 -9.58 -4.76 10.43
CA GLY A 66 -8.47 -3.82 10.69
C GLY A 66 -8.13 -2.91 9.50
N ASP A 67 -7.02 -2.20 9.60
CA ASP A 67 -6.62 -1.15 8.65
C ASP A 67 -6.13 -1.73 7.31
N HIS A 68 -6.59 -1.16 6.20
CA HIS A 68 -6.20 -1.53 4.84
C HIS A 68 -5.96 -0.28 4.00
N ASN A 69 -4.80 -0.18 3.37
CA ASN A 69 -4.54 0.83 2.35
C ASN A 69 -5.18 0.42 1.03
N VAL A 70 -5.92 1.33 0.40
CA VAL A 70 -6.55 1.14 -0.90
C VAL A 70 -5.91 2.09 -1.91
N TRP A 71 -5.44 1.57 -3.03
CA TRP A 71 -4.91 2.35 -4.14
C TRP A 71 -5.68 2.05 -5.43
N TYR A 72 -6.05 3.08 -6.14
CA TYR A 72 -6.66 2.98 -7.47
C TYR A 72 -5.66 3.30 -8.56
N ARG A 73 -5.84 2.70 -9.75
CA ARG A 73 -5.04 3.04 -10.92
C ARG A 73 -5.35 4.45 -11.43
N THR A 74 -6.62 4.87 -11.35
CA THR A 74 -7.11 6.15 -11.87
C THR A 74 -7.87 6.92 -10.80
N GLU A 75 -7.91 8.23 -10.95
CA GLU A 75 -8.71 9.14 -10.14
C GLU A 75 -10.22 8.95 -10.37
N GLY A 76 -11.01 9.62 -9.51
CA GLY A 76 -12.46 9.67 -9.63
C GLY A 76 -13.20 8.40 -9.18
N ARG A 77 -12.49 7.49 -8.52
CA ARG A 77 -13.09 6.28 -7.96
C ARG A 77 -13.77 6.57 -6.61
N PRO A 78 -14.77 5.75 -6.23
CA PRO A 78 -15.44 5.93 -4.93
C PRO A 78 -14.49 5.79 -3.75
N ILE A 79 -14.81 6.49 -2.65
CA ILE A 79 -14.24 6.19 -1.34
C ILE A 79 -15.23 5.32 -0.58
N TYR A 80 -14.82 4.10 -0.22
CA TYR A 80 -15.61 3.17 0.59
C TYR A 80 -15.22 3.34 2.05
N ARG A 81 -16.15 3.81 2.89
CA ARG A 81 -15.85 4.22 4.26
C ARG A 81 -16.16 3.13 5.27
N SER A 82 -15.22 2.90 6.20
CA SER A 82 -15.41 2.04 7.38
C SER A 82 -16.39 2.65 8.37
N SER A 83 -16.43 3.97 8.44
CA SER A 83 -17.36 4.72 9.28
C SER A 83 -17.48 6.18 8.85
N ARG A 84 -18.40 6.92 9.48
CA ARG A 84 -18.56 8.37 9.30
C ARG A 84 -18.46 9.12 10.63
N ALA A 85 -17.66 8.59 11.55
CA ALA A 85 -17.61 9.10 12.92
C ALA A 85 -17.15 10.57 13.02
N LEU A 86 -16.24 11.00 12.16
CA LEU A 86 -15.66 12.34 12.19
C LEU A 86 -16.06 13.23 11.01
N ILE A 87 -17.00 12.81 10.18
CA ILE A 87 -17.54 13.60 9.09
C ILE A 87 -19.04 13.80 9.24
N SER A 88 -19.52 14.98 8.91
CA SER A 88 -20.96 15.29 8.92
C SER A 88 -21.68 14.92 7.63
N ASP A 89 -20.92 14.71 6.57
CA ASP A 89 -21.43 14.30 5.27
C ASP A 89 -22.13 12.93 5.36
N ARG A 90 -23.33 12.86 4.78
CA ARG A 90 -24.17 11.65 4.72
C ARG A 90 -24.59 11.30 3.30
N THR A 91 -23.92 11.91 2.31
CA THR A 91 -24.12 11.56 0.90
C THR A 91 -23.55 10.16 0.59
N ASN A 92 -24.16 9.47 -0.36
CA ASN A 92 -23.72 8.17 -0.86
C ASN A 92 -23.43 7.14 0.26
N PRO A 93 -24.35 6.90 1.23
CA PRO A 93 -24.11 5.93 2.30
C PRO A 93 -23.98 4.50 1.79
N GLU A 94 -24.48 4.23 0.58
CA GLU A 94 -24.32 2.96 -0.11
C GLU A 94 -22.87 2.65 -0.48
N ASN A 95 -21.98 3.64 -0.47
CA ASN A 95 -20.54 3.45 -0.65
C ASN A 95 -19.83 3.01 0.63
N ASP A 96 -20.47 3.07 1.80
CA ASP A 96 -19.81 2.62 3.03
C ASP A 96 -19.56 1.10 2.99
N ALA A 97 -18.43 0.68 3.50
CA ALA A 97 -18.03 -0.70 3.70
C ALA A 97 -17.65 -0.86 5.18
N LEU A 98 -18.46 -1.54 5.96
CA LEU A 98 -18.36 -1.59 7.42
C LEU A 98 -17.46 -2.72 7.92
N SER A 99 -17.01 -3.58 7.01
CA SER A 99 -16.12 -4.72 7.29
C SER A 99 -15.22 -4.99 6.09
N THR A 100 -14.10 -5.68 6.29
CA THR A 100 -13.19 -6.06 5.18
C THR A 100 -13.87 -6.91 4.11
N PRO A 101 -14.76 -7.89 4.41
CA PRO A 101 -15.51 -8.58 3.37
C PRO A 101 -16.34 -7.65 2.49
N GLU A 102 -17.02 -6.65 3.08
CA GLU A 102 -17.77 -5.65 2.31
C GLU A 102 -16.85 -4.75 1.47
N LEU A 103 -15.68 -4.39 2.01
CA LEU A 103 -14.68 -3.62 1.26
C LEU A 103 -14.20 -4.41 0.03
N ILE A 104 -13.84 -5.67 0.21
CA ILE A 104 -13.41 -6.58 -0.87
C ILE A 104 -14.52 -6.72 -1.92
N GLU A 105 -15.78 -6.95 -1.50
CA GLU A 105 -16.91 -7.04 -2.41
C GLU A 105 -17.07 -5.78 -3.27
N LYS A 106 -17.00 -4.60 -2.66
CA LYS A 106 -17.13 -3.31 -3.36
C LYS A 106 -15.94 -3.02 -4.30
N LEU A 107 -14.74 -3.48 -3.95
CA LEU A 107 -13.54 -3.28 -4.75
C LEU A 107 -13.34 -4.34 -5.83
N HIS A 108 -14.15 -5.41 -5.84
CA HIS A 108 -13.98 -6.55 -6.76
C HIS A 108 -13.99 -6.14 -8.25
N ASP A 109 -14.83 -5.19 -8.61
CA ASP A 109 -14.96 -4.68 -9.99
C ASP A 109 -14.11 -3.42 -10.25
N GLU A 110 -13.35 -2.97 -9.24
CA GLU A 110 -12.45 -1.84 -9.36
C GLU A 110 -11.04 -2.29 -9.79
N ASP A 111 -10.35 -1.42 -10.51
CA ASP A 111 -8.92 -1.60 -10.74
C ASP A 111 -8.13 -1.01 -9.57
N ALA A 112 -8.14 -1.77 -8.48
CA ALA A 112 -7.55 -1.40 -7.20
C ALA A 112 -6.52 -2.41 -6.72
N ILE A 113 -5.69 -1.96 -5.79
CA ILE A 113 -4.80 -2.77 -4.95
C ILE A 113 -5.13 -2.44 -3.49
N VAL A 114 -5.20 -3.46 -2.68
CA VAL A 114 -5.41 -3.37 -1.24
C VAL A 114 -4.19 -3.92 -0.53
N VAL A 115 -3.78 -3.29 0.56
CA VAL A 115 -2.66 -3.75 1.40
C VAL A 115 -3.09 -3.70 2.85
N ALA A 116 -3.23 -4.87 3.45
CA ALA A 116 -3.44 -5.00 4.88
C ALA A 116 -2.20 -4.52 5.65
N HIS A 117 -2.40 -3.72 6.70
CA HIS A 117 -1.29 -3.18 7.48
C HIS A 117 -1.59 -3.12 8.99
N VAL A 118 -0.57 -2.79 9.77
CA VAL A 118 -0.65 -2.68 11.22
C VAL A 118 -0.42 -1.24 11.64
N GLY A 119 -1.51 -0.51 11.71
CA GLY A 119 -1.58 0.84 12.28
C GLY A 119 -2.22 0.81 13.67
N GLY A 120 -3.11 1.76 13.92
CA GLY A 120 -3.88 1.82 15.18
C GLY A 120 -4.88 0.68 15.36
N ARG A 121 -5.31 0.05 14.27
CA ARG A 121 -6.24 -1.08 14.23
C ARG A 121 -5.60 -2.19 13.38
N TYR A 122 -5.11 -3.20 14.02
CA TYR A 122 -4.36 -4.29 13.38
C TYR A 122 -5.22 -5.00 12.34
N ALA A 123 -4.72 -5.12 11.12
CA ALA A 123 -5.36 -5.91 10.09
C ALA A 123 -5.36 -7.41 10.47
N ASP A 124 -6.50 -8.06 10.22
CA ASP A 124 -6.65 -9.51 10.36
C ASP A 124 -6.89 -10.12 8.97
N ILE A 125 -5.81 -10.50 8.29
CA ILE A 125 -5.88 -11.08 6.95
C ILE A 125 -6.51 -12.48 6.92
N LYS A 126 -6.67 -13.14 8.07
CA LYS A 126 -7.38 -14.42 8.17
C LYS A 126 -8.89 -14.22 8.22
N TYR A 127 -9.36 -13.00 8.57
CA TYR A 127 -10.78 -12.66 8.59
C TYR A 127 -11.37 -12.53 7.17
N ALA A 128 -10.63 -11.90 6.26
CA ALA A 128 -10.97 -11.83 4.85
C ALA A 128 -9.70 -11.59 4.02
N TYR A 129 -9.66 -12.12 2.82
CA TYR A 129 -8.56 -11.97 1.88
C TYR A 129 -9.03 -12.21 0.45
N ASP A 130 -8.55 -11.41 -0.48
CA ASP A 130 -8.75 -11.60 -1.92
C ASP A 130 -7.41 -11.54 -2.66
N ALA A 131 -6.99 -12.64 -3.27
CA ALA A 131 -5.68 -12.76 -3.92
C ALA A 131 -5.48 -11.81 -5.12
N LYS A 132 -6.57 -11.29 -5.74
CA LYS A 132 -6.50 -10.32 -6.84
C LYS A 132 -6.26 -8.91 -6.31
N LEU A 133 -6.92 -8.57 -5.20
CA LEU A 133 -6.87 -7.23 -4.59
C LEU A 133 -5.68 -7.09 -3.65
N GLU A 134 -5.30 -8.15 -2.90
CA GLU A 134 -4.30 -8.12 -1.83
C GLU A 134 -3.05 -8.95 -2.18
N PRO A 135 -2.28 -8.56 -3.20
CA PRO A 135 -1.07 -9.29 -3.58
C PRO A 135 0.09 -9.15 -2.59
N SER A 136 -0.04 -8.30 -1.57
CA SER A 136 1.02 -8.02 -0.59
C SER A 136 0.46 -7.55 0.74
N VAL A 137 1.26 -7.69 1.81
CA VAL A 137 0.98 -7.16 3.15
C VAL A 137 2.08 -6.20 3.60
N GLU A 138 1.74 -5.21 4.40
CA GLU A 138 2.72 -4.29 4.98
C GLU A 138 3.30 -4.88 6.26
N VAL A 139 4.61 -5.09 6.26
CA VAL A 139 5.33 -5.68 7.39
C VAL A 139 6.01 -4.63 8.24
N HIS A 140 6.31 -3.46 7.68
CA HIS A 140 7.03 -2.41 8.38
C HIS A 140 6.54 -1.01 8.05
N SER A 141 6.38 -0.20 9.10
CA SER A 141 6.11 1.24 9.01
C SER A 141 6.75 1.99 10.18
N SER A 142 6.44 3.28 10.35
CA SER A 142 6.88 4.03 11.54
C SER A 142 6.25 3.51 12.86
N TRP A 143 5.23 2.68 12.80
CA TRP A 143 4.66 1.99 13.95
C TRP A 143 5.53 0.85 14.47
N GLY A 144 6.28 0.19 13.58
CA GLY A 144 7.13 -0.94 13.94
C GLY A 144 7.29 -1.97 12.82
N THR A 145 7.84 -3.13 13.18
CA THR A 145 7.98 -4.28 12.29
C THR A 145 7.07 -5.41 12.77
N PHE A 146 6.20 -5.89 11.90
CA PHE A 146 5.11 -6.81 12.23
C PHE A 146 5.16 -8.07 11.37
N GLU A 147 6.22 -8.86 11.51
CA GLU A 147 6.42 -10.09 10.71
C GLU A 147 5.31 -11.14 10.93
N TRP A 148 4.55 -11.01 12.01
CA TRP A 148 3.45 -11.92 12.29
C TRP A 148 2.34 -11.89 11.23
N ILE A 149 2.07 -10.72 10.58
CA ILE A 149 1.05 -10.63 9.52
C ILE A 149 1.47 -11.44 8.29
N LEU A 150 2.78 -11.46 7.97
CA LEU A 150 3.34 -12.28 6.89
C LEU A 150 3.26 -13.77 7.24
N ARG A 151 3.57 -14.15 8.49
CA ARG A 151 3.42 -15.52 8.96
C ARG A 151 1.96 -15.97 8.87
N ASP A 152 1.02 -15.13 9.30
CA ASP A 152 -0.42 -15.42 9.22
C ASP A 152 -0.88 -15.62 7.77
N ALA A 153 -0.36 -14.83 6.81
CA ALA A 153 -0.62 -15.03 5.39
C ALA A 153 -0.12 -16.39 4.91
N PHE A 154 1.11 -16.76 5.24
CA PHE A 154 1.70 -18.03 4.82
C PHE A 154 1.01 -19.24 5.46
N GLU A 155 0.64 -19.15 6.75
CA GLU A 155 -0.14 -20.20 7.44
C GLU A 155 -1.52 -20.40 6.79
N ALA A 156 -2.13 -19.33 6.27
CA ALA A 156 -3.39 -19.39 5.52
C ALA A 156 -3.20 -19.86 4.06
N GLY A 157 -1.97 -20.05 3.60
CA GLY A 157 -1.65 -20.46 2.23
C GLY A 157 -1.70 -19.32 1.21
N TYR A 158 -1.68 -18.07 1.66
CA TYR A 158 -1.72 -16.90 0.78
C TYR A 158 -0.35 -16.62 0.16
N ARG A 159 -0.35 -16.15 -1.08
CA ARG A 159 0.86 -15.76 -1.82
C ARG A 159 0.97 -14.25 -1.83
N VAL A 160 1.67 -13.70 -0.86
CA VAL A 160 1.83 -12.26 -0.68
C VAL A 160 3.28 -11.81 -0.80
N GLY A 161 3.48 -10.59 -1.32
CA GLY A 161 4.74 -9.86 -1.22
C GLY A 161 4.82 -9.04 0.06
N ILE A 162 5.92 -8.31 0.23
CA ILE A 162 6.22 -7.54 1.43
C ILE A 162 6.28 -6.06 1.08
N VAL A 163 5.49 -5.25 1.78
CA VAL A 163 5.49 -3.78 1.69
C VAL A 163 6.07 -3.19 2.98
N GLY A 164 6.81 -2.10 2.82
CA GLY A 164 7.15 -1.17 3.89
C GLY A 164 6.72 0.24 3.49
N SER A 165 6.09 0.95 4.38
CA SER A 165 5.65 2.33 4.13
C SER A 165 5.95 3.25 5.31
N SER A 166 5.65 4.53 5.20
CA SER A 166 5.85 5.42 6.33
C SER A 166 4.73 5.33 7.36
N ASP A 167 3.49 5.23 6.95
CA ASP A 167 2.32 5.37 7.83
C ASP A 167 2.51 6.53 8.83
N GLY A 168 3.07 7.62 8.32
CA GLY A 168 3.55 8.75 9.12
C GLY A 168 2.50 9.84 9.24
N HIS A 169 2.38 10.41 10.45
CA HIS A 169 1.38 11.43 10.77
C HIS A 169 1.96 12.86 10.81
N LYS A 170 3.16 13.05 10.27
CA LYS A 170 3.86 14.35 10.24
C LYS A 170 3.94 15.00 8.86
N GLY A 171 3.39 14.36 7.83
CA GLY A 171 3.47 14.83 6.44
C GLY A 171 4.89 14.76 5.85
N ARG A 172 5.66 13.75 6.24
CA ARG A 172 7.04 13.54 5.80
C ARG A 172 7.24 12.15 5.20
N PRO A 173 6.53 11.81 4.13
CA PRO A 173 6.64 10.48 3.52
C PRO A 173 8.08 10.18 3.11
N GLY A 174 8.55 8.96 3.43
CA GLY A 174 9.91 8.52 3.13
C GLY A 174 11.02 9.12 4.02
N ALA A 175 10.67 9.93 5.05
CA ALA A 175 11.62 10.54 5.96
C ALA A 175 11.16 10.51 7.43
N GLU A 176 10.30 9.57 7.79
CA GLU A 176 9.92 9.32 9.19
C GLU A 176 11.08 8.66 9.93
N TYR A 177 11.41 9.16 11.14
CA TYR A 177 12.48 8.61 11.98
C TYR A 177 12.16 8.76 13.48
N PRO A 178 12.77 7.93 14.35
CA PRO A 178 12.58 8.02 15.79
C PRO A 178 12.89 9.43 16.34
N GLY A 179 11.97 9.94 17.16
CA GLY A 179 12.08 11.30 17.72
C GLY A 179 11.37 12.38 16.88
N ASP A 180 11.21 12.20 15.58
CA ASP A 180 10.38 13.03 14.71
C ASP A 180 9.06 12.32 14.35
N SER A 181 9.10 11.00 14.20
CA SER A 181 7.93 10.15 14.09
C SER A 181 7.14 10.11 15.40
N GLN A 182 5.83 9.96 15.29
CA GLN A 182 4.95 9.79 16.46
C GLN A 182 5.16 8.45 17.15
N PHE A 183 5.60 7.42 16.42
CA PHE A 183 5.55 6.03 16.86
C PHE A 183 6.92 5.41 17.17
N GLY A 184 8.01 6.12 16.94
CA GLY A 184 9.32 5.72 17.43
C GLY A 184 10.12 4.77 16.54
N SER A 185 9.61 4.38 15.36
CA SER A 185 10.35 3.63 14.35
C SER A 185 10.69 4.49 13.13
N TYR A 186 11.66 4.06 12.33
CA TYR A 186 11.85 4.62 11.00
C TYR A 186 10.66 4.23 10.10
N GLY A 187 10.27 5.11 9.18
CA GLY A 187 9.34 4.76 8.13
C GLY A 187 9.96 3.76 7.14
N GLY A 188 9.18 2.78 6.70
CA GLY A 188 9.60 1.84 5.68
C GLY A 188 9.63 2.46 4.28
N LEU A 189 10.30 1.77 3.38
CA LEU A 189 10.30 2.05 1.95
C LEU A 189 10.06 0.75 1.18
N THR A 190 9.27 0.83 0.11
CA THR A 190 9.12 -0.26 -0.86
C THR A 190 9.83 0.11 -2.15
N CYS A 191 10.70 -0.77 -2.61
CA CYS A 191 11.34 -0.65 -3.92
C CYS A 191 10.58 -1.53 -4.91
N HIS A 192 10.08 -0.92 -5.98
CA HIS A 192 9.35 -1.60 -7.05
C HIS A 192 10.25 -1.82 -8.26
N LEU A 193 10.27 -3.05 -8.77
CA LEU A 193 11.02 -3.43 -9.96
C LEU A 193 10.14 -3.19 -11.19
N LEU A 194 10.24 -1.98 -11.74
CA LEU A 194 9.38 -1.52 -12.83
C LEU A 194 10.16 -1.39 -14.14
N PRO A 195 9.59 -1.81 -15.28
CA PRO A 195 10.17 -1.52 -16.59
C PRO A 195 10.08 -0.03 -16.92
N LYS A 196 9.10 0.69 -16.36
CA LYS A 196 8.86 2.10 -16.58
C LYS A 196 8.16 2.69 -15.35
N LEU A 197 8.46 3.93 -15.00
CA LEU A 197 7.81 4.62 -13.89
C LEU A 197 6.48 5.21 -14.36
N ASP A 198 5.45 4.39 -14.41
CA ASP A 198 4.06 4.75 -14.67
C ASP A 198 3.11 3.82 -13.90
N ARG A 199 1.84 4.21 -13.80
CA ARG A 199 0.84 3.46 -13.02
C ARG A 199 0.55 2.08 -13.59
N ASP A 200 0.58 1.91 -14.92
CA ASP A 200 0.34 0.62 -15.54
C ASP A 200 1.42 -0.38 -15.17
N SER A 201 2.69 0.02 -15.33
CA SER A 201 3.83 -0.79 -14.90
C SER A 201 3.82 -1.09 -13.41
N PHE A 202 3.41 -0.11 -12.58
CA PHE A 202 3.30 -0.28 -11.13
C PHE A 202 2.25 -1.34 -10.76
N PHE A 203 1.02 -1.21 -11.26
CA PHE A 203 -0.06 -2.14 -10.95
C PHE A 203 0.27 -3.58 -11.40
N ASP A 204 0.85 -3.71 -12.60
CA ASP A 204 1.27 -5.00 -13.13
C ASP A 204 2.39 -5.63 -12.31
N ALA A 205 3.41 -4.85 -11.94
CA ALA A 205 4.52 -5.32 -11.12
C ALA A 205 4.09 -5.62 -9.68
N PHE A 206 3.23 -4.78 -9.09
CA PHE A 206 2.74 -4.98 -7.74
C PHE A 206 1.92 -6.28 -7.63
N ARG A 207 1.02 -6.56 -8.57
CA ARG A 207 0.26 -7.81 -8.64
C ARG A 207 1.14 -9.04 -8.83
N LYS A 208 2.30 -8.88 -9.47
CA LYS A 208 3.33 -9.92 -9.59
C LYS A 208 4.30 -9.96 -8.42
N ARG A 209 4.10 -9.13 -7.38
CA ARG A 209 5.00 -9.02 -6.21
C ARG A 209 6.45 -8.68 -6.57
N ARG A 210 6.66 -7.93 -7.67
CA ARG A 210 7.97 -7.47 -8.12
C ARG A 210 8.43 -6.25 -7.32
N HIS A 211 8.58 -6.46 -6.03
CA HIS A 211 9.03 -5.45 -5.09
C HIS A 211 9.60 -6.10 -3.83
N TYR A 212 10.35 -5.32 -3.08
CA TYR A 212 10.84 -5.65 -1.76
C TYR A 212 10.73 -4.43 -0.83
N ALA A 213 10.72 -4.66 0.47
CA ALA A 213 10.64 -3.62 1.48
C ALA A 213 11.94 -3.49 2.25
N THR A 214 12.16 -2.29 2.80
CA THR A 214 13.23 -1.98 3.74
C THR A 214 12.67 -1.23 4.94
N THR A 215 13.42 -1.19 6.03
CA THR A 215 13.09 -0.41 7.22
C THR A 215 13.54 1.06 7.11
N GLY A 216 13.48 1.64 5.91
CA GLY A 216 13.81 3.03 5.61
C GLY A 216 15.17 3.25 4.96
N ALA A 217 16.04 2.27 4.94
CA ALA A 217 17.30 2.37 4.21
C ALA A 217 17.09 2.20 2.70
N ARG A 218 17.77 3.01 1.88
CA ARG A 218 17.73 2.91 0.43
C ARG A 218 18.71 1.84 -0.07
N ILE A 219 18.35 0.60 0.12
CA ILE A 219 19.12 -0.56 -0.30
C ILE A 219 18.66 -0.94 -1.70
N TYR A 220 19.60 -1.10 -2.64
CA TYR A 220 19.34 -1.76 -3.91
C TYR A 220 19.52 -3.27 -3.72
N LEU A 221 18.49 -4.02 -4.06
CA LEU A 221 18.49 -5.47 -4.02
C LEU A 221 18.03 -5.99 -5.38
N ASP A 222 18.89 -6.75 -6.02
CA ASP A 222 18.58 -7.50 -7.23
C ASP A 222 18.79 -8.99 -6.95
N VAL A 223 17.72 -9.76 -7.02
CA VAL A 223 17.75 -11.19 -6.73
C VAL A 223 17.19 -11.92 -7.92
N THR A 224 18.00 -12.82 -8.44
CA THR A 224 17.58 -13.78 -9.46
C THR A 224 17.74 -15.20 -8.97
N ALA A 225 17.01 -16.12 -9.58
CA ALA A 225 17.16 -17.53 -9.33
C ALA A 225 17.27 -18.29 -10.66
N SER A 226 18.07 -19.35 -10.70
CA SER A 226 18.18 -20.22 -11.85
C SER A 226 17.52 -21.57 -11.56
N LEU A 227 16.68 -22.02 -12.47
CA LEU A 227 16.02 -23.31 -12.45
C LEU A 227 16.18 -23.94 -13.83
N GLY A 228 17.17 -24.85 -13.99
CA GLY A 228 17.59 -25.28 -15.29
C GLY A 228 18.02 -24.10 -16.18
N ASP A 229 17.42 -23.98 -17.35
CA ASP A 229 17.70 -22.90 -18.30
C ASP A 229 16.84 -21.64 -18.06
N GLN A 230 15.97 -21.64 -17.02
CA GLN A 230 15.11 -20.51 -16.71
C GLN A 230 15.76 -19.58 -15.68
N THR A 231 15.67 -18.28 -15.93
CA THR A 231 16.00 -17.25 -14.94
C THR A 231 14.71 -16.67 -14.36
N LEU A 232 14.59 -16.72 -13.06
CA LEU A 232 13.46 -16.23 -12.29
C LEU A 232 13.84 -14.94 -11.58
N GLN A 233 12.85 -14.08 -11.34
CA GLN A 233 13.00 -12.80 -10.64
C GLN A 233 12.12 -12.78 -9.40
N ILE A 234 12.33 -11.79 -8.52
CA ILE A 234 11.45 -11.53 -7.38
C ILE A 234 9.99 -11.51 -7.86
N GLY A 235 9.13 -12.26 -7.17
CA GLY A 235 7.69 -12.35 -7.45
C GLY A 235 7.29 -13.44 -8.44
N ASP A 236 8.23 -14.06 -9.15
CA ASP A 236 7.92 -15.20 -10.01
C ASP A 236 7.43 -16.39 -9.18
N VAL A 237 6.53 -17.15 -9.76
CA VAL A 237 6.03 -18.42 -9.22
C VAL A 237 6.26 -19.49 -10.26
N VAL A 238 6.95 -20.55 -9.86
CA VAL A 238 7.23 -21.68 -10.71
C VAL A 238 6.80 -22.97 -10.01
N ASP A 239 6.22 -23.88 -10.76
CA ASP A 239 5.92 -25.23 -10.32
C ASP A 239 6.98 -26.18 -10.89
N THR A 240 7.67 -26.93 -10.03
CA THR A 240 8.79 -27.75 -10.44
C THR A 240 8.98 -28.96 -9.53
N ASP A 241 9.46 -30.05 -10.11
CA ASP A 241 9.92 -31.24 -9.39
C ASP A 241 11.41 -31.14 -9.00
N GLU A 242 12.10 -30.08 -9.40
CA GLU A 242 13.51 -29.84 -9.02
C GLU A 242 13.63 -29.59 -7.52
N ASN A 243 14.66 -30.15 -6.91
CA ASN A 243 14.92 -30.05 -5.47
C ASN A 243 15.95 -28.95 -5.13
N GLN A 244 16.49 -28.27 -6.14
CA GLN A 244 17.53 -27.26 -5.97
C GLN A 244 17.20 -26.01 -6.80
N LEU A 245 17.40 -24.85 -6.18
CA LEU A 245 17.29 -23.54 -6.78
C LEU A 245 18.58 -22.77 -6.47
N ASP A 246 19.25 -22.28 -7.49
CA ASP A 246 20.45 -21.45 -7.33
C ASP A 246 20.05 -19.97 -7.27
N LEU A 247 20.42 -19.31 -6.17
CA LEU A 247 20.17 -17.87 -5.95
C LEU A 247 21.43 -17.07 -6.22
N SER A 248 21.28 -15.93 -6.86
CA SER A 248 22.33 -14.95 -7.14
C SER A 248 21.88 -13.50 -6.90
#